data_8921ad70684b53e054fc9ffc93a8cc76
#
_entry.id   8921ad70684b53e054fc9ffc93a8cc76
#
_cell.length_a   1.000
_cell.length_b   1.000
_cell.length_c   1.000
_cell.angle_alpha   90.00
_cell.angle_beta   90.00
_cell.angle_gamma   90.00
#
_symmetry.space_group_name_H-M   'P 1'
#
loop_
_entity.id
_entity.type
_entity.pdbx_description
1 polymer ?
#
loop_
_entity_poly.entity_id
_entity_poly.type
_entity_poly.pdbx_seq_one_letter_code
_entity_poly.pdbx_strand_id
1 'polypeptide(L)'
;MSKLEQAREIFAKDLYATKMSGIQIDEVGDHYSKCSMPLTENHRNAYGGIMGGCIYTLADFAFAVASNFDQENLTVSLVGQASFLNMSRGSILFAEAKLIKDGRTNAFYEINVYDDLGKDIAVVSFTGAHVNRPMN
;
A
#
# COMPACT_ATOMS: atom_id res chain seq x y z
N MET A 1 -10.48 -15.10 -15.01
CA MET A 1 -9.77 -13.93 -14.48
C MET A 1 -8.87 -14.35 -13.35
N SER A 2 -7.59 -13.98 -13.40
CA SER A 2 -6.65 -14.30 -12.31
C SER A 2 -7.00 -13.53 -11.04
N LYS A 3 -6.45 -13.95 -9.90
CA LYS A 3 -6.62 -13.23 -8.64
C LYS A 3 -6.09 -11.79 -8.76
N LEU A 4 -4.94 -11.64 -9.43
CA LEU A 4 -4.35 -10.31 -9.63
C LEU A 4 -5.29 -9.42 -10.46
N GLU A 5 -5.86 -9.93 -11.54
CA GLU A 5 -6.80 -9.18 -12.36
C GLU A 5 -8.06 -8.80 -11.58
N GLN A 6 -8.56 -9.72 -10.76
CA GLN A 6 -9.70 -9.42 -9.88
C GLN A 6 -9.39 -8.30 -8.91
N ALA A 7 -8.22 -8.36 -8.28
CA ALA A 7 -7.80 -7.32 -7.34
C ALA A 7 -7.69 -5.96 -8.03
N ARG A 8 -7.07 -5.93 -9.20
CA ARG A 8 -6.93 -4.69 -9.99
C ARG A 8 -8.29 -4.09 -10.33
N GLU A 9 -9.25 -4.91 -10.72
CA GLU A 9 -10.58 -4.44 -11.07
C GLU A 9 -11.30 -3.83 -9.86
N ILE A 10 -11.25 -4.52 -8.71
CA ILE A 10 -11.90 -4.05 -7.48
C ILE A 10 -11.29 -2.73 -7.01
N PHE A 11 -9.96 -2.69 -6.91
CA PHE A 11 -9.27 -1.54 -6.31
C PHE A 11 -9.01 -0.40 -7.29
N ALA A 12 -9.35 -0.57 -8.57
CA ALA A 12 -9.33 0.53 -9.54
C ALA A 12 -10.25 1.68 -9.12
N LYS A 13 -11.22 1.41 -8.25
CA LYS A 13 -12.14 2.41 -7.71
C LYS A 13 -11.47 3.37 -6.73
N ASP A 14 -10.31 3.01 -6.19
CA ASP A 14 -9.51 3.89 -5.36
C ASP A 14 -8.77 4.89 -6.25
N LEU A 15 -9.50 5.88 -6.72
CA LEU A 15 -9.01 6.78 -7.77
C LEU A 15 -7.79 7.60 -7.37
N TYR A 16 -7.73 8.05 -6.12
CA TYR A 16 -6.57 8.80 -5.66
C TYR A 16 -5.29 7.97 -5.76
N ALA A 17 -5.36 6.72 -5.32
CA ALA A 17 -4.20 5.83 -5.34
C ALA A 17 -3.86 5.41 -6.78
N THR A 18 -4.85 4.92 -7.53
CA THR A 18 -4.59 4.31 -8.83
C THR A 18 -4.45 5.31 -9.95
N LYS A 19 -5.37 6.27 -10.05
CA LYS A 19 -5.39 7.22 -11.15
C LYS A 19 -4.49 8.43 -10.89
N MET A 20 -4.63 9.05 -9.73
CA MET A 20 -3.89 10.27 -9.42
C MET A 20 -2.43 10.00 -9.08
N SER A 21 -2.17 8.97 -8.27
CA SER A 21 -0.82 8.63 -7.82
C SER A 21 -0.12 7.63 -8.72
N GLY A 22 -0.85 6.94 -9.58
CA GLY A 22 -0.29 5.98 -10.53
C GLY A 22 0.12 4.65 -9.92
N ILE A 23 -0.49 4.27 -8.81
CA ILE A 23 -0.14 3.03 -8.11
C ILE A 23 -0.76 1.84 -8.82
N GLN A 24 0.02 0.76 -8.94
CA GLN A 24 -0.39 -0.49 -9.56
C GLN A 24 -0.23 -1.62 -8.56
N ILE A 25 -1.13 -2.62 -8.65
CA ILE A 25 -0.99 -3.86 -7.88
C ILE A 25 -0.17 -4.82 -8.73
N ASP A 26 0.95 -5.30 -8.21
CA ASP A 26 1.83 -6.23 -8.92
C ASP A 26 1.61 -7.68 -8.50
N GLU A 27 1.33 -7.91 -7.20
CA GLU A 27 1.11 -9.25 -6.67
C GLU A 27 0.07 -9.19 -5.56
N VAL A 28 -0.72 -10.25 -5.44
CA VAL A 28 -1.65 -10.44 -4.32
C VAL A 28 -1.52 -11.86 -3.78
N GLY A 29 -1.74 -12.00 -2.49
CA GLY A 29 -1.77 -13.27 -1.80
C GLY A 29 -2.67 -13.17 -0.58
N ASP A 30 -2.69 -14.22 0.24
CA ASP A 30 -3.46 -14.20 1.47
C ASP A 30 -2.83 -13.21 2.46
N HIS A 31 -3.55 -12.14 2.77
CA HIS A 31 -3.08 -11.05 3.63
C HIS A 31 -1.73 -10.47 3.17
N TYR A 32 -1.55 -10.41 1.87
CA TYR A 32 -0.30 -9.94 1.26
C TYR A 32 -0.58 -9.18 -0.02
N SER A 33 0.15 -8.11 -0.25
CA SER A 33 0.18 -7.44 -1.54
C SER A 33 1.55 -6.84 -1.82
N LYS A 34 1.86 -6.70 -3.09
CA LYS A 34 2.97 -5.89 -3.58
C LYS A 34 2.41 -4.91 -4.58
N CYS A 35 2.69 -3.64 -4.36
CA CYS A 35 2.25 -2.54 -5.21
C CYS A 35 3.45 -1.73 -5.67
N SER A 36 3.31 -1.02 -6.77
CA SER A 36 4.37 -0.17 -7.30
C SER A 36 3.81 1.18 -7.72
N MET A 37 4.69 2.19 -7.69
CA MET A 37 4.36 3.55 -8.07
C MET A 37 5.51 4.10 -8.92
N PRO A 38 5.36 4.15 -10.25
CA PRO A 38 6.35 4.83 -11.09
C PRO A 38 6.41 6.30 -10.71
N LEU A 39 7.62 6.80 -10.50
CA LEU A 39 7.82 8.17 -10.04
C LEU A 39 7.78 9.16 -11.19
N THR A 40 7.06 10.25 -10.98
CA THR A 40 6.98 11.37 -11.92
C THR A 40 7.29 12.65 -11.15
N GLU A 41 7.35 13.77 -11.86
CA GLU A 41 7.55 15.07 -11.22
C GLU A 41 6.40 15.41 -10.25
N ASN A 42 5.21 14.85 -10.47
CA ASN A 42 4.06 15.07 -9.58
C ASN A 42 4.23 14.46 -8.19
N HIS A 43 5.18 13.54 -8.02
CA HIS A 43 5.49 12.92 -6.72
C HIS A 43 6.60 13.69 -5.97
N ARG A 44 7.10 14.80 -6.53
CA ARG A 44 8.22 15.53 -5.94
C ARG A 44 7.73 16.65 -5.03
N ASN A 45 8.48 16.86 -3.94
CA ASN A 45 8.26 18.00 -3.07
C ASN A 45 8.99 19.24 -3.59
N ALA A 46 8.91 20.34 -2.84
CA ALA A 46 9.51 21.61 -3.26
C ALA A 46 11.03 21.55 -3.45
N TYR A 47 11.69 20.58 -2.86
CA TYR A 47 13.14 20.41 -2.91
C TYR A 47 13.59 19.31 -3.87
N GLY A 48 12.67 18.74 -4.64
CA GLY A 48 12.97 17.72 -5.63
C GLY A 48 13.01 16.29 -5.11
N GLY A 49 12.81 16.10 -3.80
CA GLY A 49 12.70 14.76 -3.20
C GLY A 49 11.30 14.20 -3.36
N ILE A 50 11.15 12.92 -3.04
CA ILE A 50 9.81 12.29 -3.09
C ILE A 50 9.01 12.77 -1.89
N MET A 51 7.81 13.25 -2.13
CA MET A 51 6.93 13.69 -1.07
C MET A 51 6.53 12.53 -0.17
N GLY A 52 6.68 12.71 1.16
CA GLY A 52 6.34 11.68 2.12
C GLY A 52 4.88 11.22 2.02
N GLY A 53 3.98 12.14 1.68
CA GLY A 53 2.57 11.83 1.52
C GLY A 53 2.30 10.79 0.43
N CYS A 54 3.03 10.82 -0.68
CA CYS A 54 2.83 9.83 -1.74
C CYS A 54 3.45 8.47 -1.37
N ILE A 55 4.53 8.46 -0.60
CA ILE A 55 5.10 7.22 -0.04
C ILE A 55 4.07 6.57 0.89
N TYR A 56 3.45 7.37 1.76
CA TYR A 56 2.41 6.90 2.67
C TYR A 56 1.20 6.38 1.89
N THR A 57 0.78 7.07 0.83
CA THR A 57 -0.35 6.63 -0.01
C THR A 57 -0.07 5.26 -0.63
N LEU A 58 1.15 5.05 -1.12
CA LEU A 58 1.54 3.76 -1.67
C LEU A 58 1.44 2.65 -0.61
N ALA A 59 1.96 2.91 0.59
CA ALA A 59 1.88 1.95 1.70
C ALA A 59 0.44 1.70 2.15
N ASP A 60 -0.36 2.75 2.23
CA ASP A 60 -1.77 2.67 2.62
C ASP A 60 -2.58 1.84 1.63
N PHE A 61 -2.34 2.03 0.33
CA PHE A 61 -3.00 1.26 -0.71
C PHE A 61 -2.60 -0.22 -0.64
N ALA A 62 -1.30 -0.49 -0.45
CA ALA A 62 -0.82 -1.87 -0.28
C ALA A 62 -1.46 -2.54 0.92
N PHE A 63 -1.60 -1.81 2.04
CA PHE A 63 -2.32 -2.29 3.22
C PHE A 63 -3.79 -2.59 2.89
N ALA A 64 -4.46 -1.68 2.19
CA ALA A 64 -5.88 -1.86 1.85
C ALA A 64 -6.09 -3.11 1.01
N VAL A 65 -5.24 -3.34 0.02
CA VAL A 65 -5.30 -4.53 -0.82
C VAL A 65 -5.02 -5.79 0.00
N ALA A 66 -3.95 -5.80 0.78
CA ALA A 66 -3.54 -6.97 1.56
C ALA A 66 -4.59 -7.37 2.59
N SER A 67 -5.21 -6.39 3.24
CA SER A 67 -6.16 -6.66 4.32
C SER A 67 -7.58 -6.92 3.84
N ASN A 68 -7.92 -6.55 2.60
CA ASN A 68 -9.30 -6.63 2.13
C ASN A 68 -9.53 -7.55 0.94
N PHE A 69 -8.52 -7.76 0.09
CA PHE A 69 -8.74 -8.60 -1.08
C PHE A 69 -9.07 -10.04 -0.65
N ASP A 70 -10.15 -10.57 -1.23
CA ASP A 70 -10.60 -11.95 -1.00
C ASP A 70 -10.96 -12.21 0.47
N GLN A 71 -11.46 -11.19 1.17
CA GLN A 71 -11.91 -11.29 2.56
C GLN A 71 -13.41 -11.02 2.65
N GLU A 72 -14.04 -11.62 3.65
CA GLU A 72 -15.49 -11.45 3.85
C GLU A 72 -15.85 -10.08 4.39
N ASN A 73 -15.06 -9.58 5.33
CA ASN A 73 -15.34 -8.33 6.03
C ASN A 73 -14.28 -7.28 5.72
N LEU A 74 -14.72 -6.05 5.74
CA LEU A 74 -13.84 -4.89 5.53
C LEU A 74 -12.92 -4.67 6.72
N THR A 75 -11.65 -4.39 6.45
CA THR A 75 -10.68 -3.90 7.44
C THR A 75 -10.32 -2.47 7.08
N VAL A 76 -10.44 -1.58 8.05
CA VAL A 76 -10.09 -0.16 7.88
C VAL A 76 -8.91 0.19 8.76
N SER A 77 -8.10 1.16 8.34
CA SER A 77 -6.98 1.61 9.16
C SER A 77 -7.47 2.47 10.31
N LEU A 78 -6.94 2.23 11.51
CA LEU A 78 -7.16 3.07 12.68
C LEU A 78 -5.96 3.98 12.91
N VAL A 79 -4.74 3.41 12.82
CA VAL A 79 -3.50 4.12 13.06
C VAL A 79 -2.51 3.70 11.99
N GLY A 80 -1.84 4.68 11.40
CA GLY A 80 -0.74 4.45 10.51
C GLY A 80 0.45 5.31 10.93
N GLN A 81 1.66 4.74 10.87
CA GLN A 81 2.87 5.44 11.21
C GLN A 81 3.96 5.09 10.23
N ALA A 82 4.54 6.11 9.62
CA ALA A 82 5.61 5.95 8.64
C ALA A 82 6.93 6.43 9.22
N SER A 83 7.97 5.61 9.04
CA SER A 83 9.36 6.02 9.26
C SER A 83 10.02 6.14 7.91
N PHE A 84 10.45 7.34 7.55
CA PHE A 84 11.13 7.60 6.28
C PHE A 84 12.63 7.42 6.50
N LEU A 85 13.21 6.41 5.85
CA LEU A 85 14.57 5.97 6.13
C LEU A 85 15.62 6.62 5.23
N ASN A 86 15.31 6.74 3.95
CA ASN A 86 16.26 7.21 2.95
C ASN A 86 15.55 7.94 1.81
N MET A 87 16.28 8.79 1.14
CA MET A 87 15.84 9.40 -0.11
C MET A 87 16.10 8.43 -1.25
N SER A 88 15.21 8.40 -2.23
CA SER A 88 15.37 7.54 -3.40
C SER A 88 15.89 8.33 -4.60
N ARG A 89 16.77 7.70 -5.35
CA ARG A 89 17.18 8.16 -6.69
C ARG A 89 16.66 7.22 -7.77
N GLY A 90 15.77 6.31 -7.40
CA GLY A 90 15.18 5.37 -8.33
C GLY A 90 14.06 5.96 -9.15
N SER A 91 13.48 5.12 -9.96
CA SER A 91 12.39 5.47 -10.88
C SER A 91 11.05 4.90 -10.45
N ILE A 92 11.05 3.91 -9.57
CA ILE A 92 9.83 3.21 -9.12
C ILE A 92 9.97 2.92 -7.64
N LEU A 93 8.90 3.16 -6.88
CA LEU A 93 8.80 2.68 -5.51
C LEU A 93 7.91 1.45 -5.46
N PHE A 94 8.29 0.50 -4.63
CA PHE A 94 7.52 -0.71 -4.35
C PHE A 94 7.11 -0.72 -2.88
N ALA A 95 5.92 -1.24 -2.60
CA ALA A 95 5.46 -1.47 -1.24
C ALA A 95 4.99 -2.91 -1.11
N GLU A 96 5.50 -3.61 -0.10
CA GLU A 96 5.05 -4.96 0.24
C GLU A 96 4.38 -4.93 1.59
N ALA A 97 3.11 -5.28 1.62
CA ALA A 97 2.32 -5.33 2.85
C ALA A 97 2.24 -6.75 3.36
N LYS A 98 2.62 -6.94 4.63
CA LYS A 98 2.66 -8.25 5.27
C LYS A 98 1.91 -8.22 6.58
N LEU A 99 1.11 -9.25 6.80
CA LEU A 99 0.39 -9.44 8.05
C LEU A 99 1.36 -9.79 9.17
N ILE A 100 1.27 -9.08 10.29
CA ILE A 100 1.99 -9.43 11.52
C ILE A 100 1.10 -10.28 12.41
N LYS A 101 -0.15 -9.83 12.62
CA LYS A 101 -1.12 -10.54 13.41
C LYS A 101 -2.53 -10.17 12.97
N ASP A 102 -3.35 -11.19 12.76
CA ASP A 102 -4.77 -11.02 12.48
C ASP A 102 -5.57 -11.42 13.71
N GLY A 103 -5.95 -10.44 14.51
CA GLY A 103 -6.77 -10.65 15.69
C GLY A 103 -8.26 -10.63 15.35
N ARG A 104 -9.11 -10.92 16.33
CA ARG A 104 -10.55 -10.96 16.12
C ARG A 104 -11.12 -9.58 15.78
N THR A 105 -10.61 -8.53 16.41
CA THR A 105 -11.11 -7.16 16.21
C THR A 105 -10.12 -6.28 15.48
N ASN A 106 -8.83 -6.58 15.57
CA ASN A 106 -7.77 -5.76 14.98
C ASN A 106 -6.78 -6.62 14.21
N ALA A 107 -6.20 -6.02 13.20
CA ALA A 107 -5.13 -6.63 12.41
C ALA A 107 -3.93 -5.67 12.38
N PHE A 108 -2.74 -6.24 12.37
CA PHE A 108 -1.48 -5.49 12.40
C PHE A 108 -0.66 -5.85 11.18
N TYR A 109 -0.27 -4.83 10.42
CA TYR A 109 0.48 -5.00 9.19
C TYR A 109 1.75 -4.17 9.21
N GLU A 110 2.78 -4.66 8.57
CA GLU A 110 3.99 -3.91 8.29
C GLU A 110 4.18 -3.82 6.78
N ILE A 111 4.46 -2.61 6.31
CA ILE A 111 4.67 -2.36 4.89
C ILE A 111 6.08 -1.85 4.69
N ASN A 112 6.86 -2.56 3.89
CA ASN A 112 8.21 -2.14 3.51
C ASN A 112 8.16 -1.45 2.16
N VAL A 113 8.70 -0.24 2.10
CA VAL A 113 8.79 0.53 0.86
C VAL A 113 10.26 0.61 0.44
N TYR A 114 10.54 0.22 -0.78
CA TYR A 114 11.89 0.24 -1.35
C TYR A 114 11.84 0.68 -2.80
N ASP A 115 12.98 1.09 -3.36
CA ASP A 115 13.03 1.54 -4.74
C ASP A 115 13.58 0.45 -5.67
N ASP A 116 13.59 0.74 -6.97
CA ASP A 116 14.08 -0.16 -8.00
C ASP A 116 15.62 -0.30 -8.01
N LEU A 117 16.32 0.46 -7.16
CA LEU A 117 17.75 0.31 -6.94
C LEU A 117 18.05 -0.56 -5.71
N GLY A 118 17.01 -1.08 -5.05
CA GLY A 118 17.14 -1.93 -3.88
C GLY A 118 17.31 -1.19 -2.56
N LYS A 119 17.08 0.11 -2.54
CA LYS A 119 17.26 0.92 -1.33
C LYS A 119 15.97 0.97 -0.51
N ASP A 120 16.08 0.74 0.79
CA ASP A 120 14.95 0.85 1.71
C ASP A 120 14.59 2.32 1.89
N ILE A 121 13.34 2.67 1.61
CA ILE A 121 12.87 4.05 1.62
C ILE A 121 12.03 4.36 2.85
N ALA A 122 11.15 3.44 3.24
CA ALA A 122 10.29 3.66 4.40
C ALA A 122 9.79 2.33 4.96
N VAL A 123 9.45 2.36 6.25
CA VAL A 123 8.70 1.30 6.91
C VAL A 123 7.44 1.93 7.46
N VAL A 124 6.29 1.33 7.15
CA VAL A 124 4.99 1.86 7.57
C VAL A 124 4.26 0.76 8.33
N SER A 125 3.76 1.11 9.52
CA SER A 125 2.98 0.19 10.34
C SER A 125 1.53 0.63 10.34
N PHE A 126 0.61 -0.32 10.18
CA PHE A 126 -0.81 -0.06 10.29
C PHE A 126 -1.45 -0.95 11.33
N THR A 127 -2.32 -0.34 12.13
CA THR A 127 -3.29 -1.06 12.95
C THR A 127 -4.64 -0.90 12.28
N GLY A 128 -5.26 -2.00 11.89
CA GLY A 128 -6.58 -2.01 11.27
C GLY A 128 -7.64 -2.52 12.21
N ALA A 129 -8.88 -2.13 11.94
CA ALA A 129 -10.05 -2.65 12.63
C ALA A 129 -10.90 -3.43 11.64
N HIS A 130 -11.34 -4.61 12.05
CA HIS A 130 -12.33 -5.38 11.30
C HIS A 130 -13.71 -4.77 11.57
N VAL A 131 -14.39 -4.39 10.49
CA VAL A 131 -15.75 -3.88 10.61
C VAL A 131 -16.71 -4.95 10.11
N ASN A 132 -17.79 -5.13 10.84
CA ASN A 132 -18.76 -6.20 10.56
C ASN A 132 -19.69 -5.79 9.40
N ARG A 133 -19.13 -5.68 8.23
CA ARG A 133 -19.89 -5.47 7.00
C ARG A 133 -19.09 -5.96 5.81
N PRO A 134 -19.76 -6.45 4.77
CA PRO A 134 -19.06 -6.93 3.58
C PRO A 134 -18.37 -5.78 2.83
N MET A 135 -17.25 -6.12 2.20
CA MET A 135 -16.56 -5.23 1.27
C MET A 135 -17.19 -5.40 -0.11
N ASN A 136 -17.67 -4.32 -0.71
CA ASN A 136 -18.20 -4.39 -2.08
C ASN A 136 -18.20 -3.03 -2.77
#